data_0c807b6a3890edbae1c161996da5b5a8
#
_entry.id   0c807b6a3890edbae1c161996da5b5a8
#
_cell.length_a   1.000
_cell.length_b   1.000
_cell.length_c   1.000
_cell.angle_alpha   90.00
_cell.angle_beta   90.00
_cell.angle_gamma   90.00
#
_symmetry.space_group_name_H-M   'P 1'
#
loop_
_entity.id
_entity.type
_entity.pdbx_description
1 polymer ?
#
loop_
_entity_poly.entity_id
_entity_poly.type
_entity_poly.pdbx_seq_one_letter_code
_entity_poly.pdbx_strand_id
1 'polypeptide(L)'
;MAGAYPISTFNLVASLQKITPLSRKPLILAQGIAAGSYTSGALVTNIGNDLNAGNDLCGEGSIGALMINAFKSVNPFIRLDAIIVDDNGVGVPATGSVAMVASTPAAGTFYLMVGSKTNNRYAITTTTSSTATTIGNDIETAINSDANSPVTASNTTGTITLTAKNDGTEGNNIGLKIESLPSGVTSTLTAFTSGATDSTLTGVLAKI
;
A
#
# COMPACT_ATOMS: atom_id res chain seq x y z
N MET A 1 49.05 -34.97 -62.95
CA MET A 1 48.32 -33.71 -62.90
C MET A 1 47.29 -33.82 -61.77
N ALA A 2 47.54 -33.16 -60.65
CA ALA A 2 46.60 -33.19 -59.53
C ALA A 2 45.59 -32.02 -59.74
N GLY A 3 44.35 -32.34 -59.97
CA GLY A 3 43.26 -31.38 -60.08
C GLY A 3 42.94 -30.72 -58.75
N ALA A 4 43.14 -29.43 -58.65
CA ALA A 4 42.68 -28.63 -57.50
C ALA A 4 41.16 -28.55 -57.56
N TYR A 5 40.50 -29.08 -56.56
CA TYR A 5 39.06 -28.87 -56.38
C TYR A 5 38.83 -27.47 -55.79
N PRO A 6 37.93 -26.68 -56.39
CA PRO A 6 37.61 -25.37 -55.83
C PRO A 6 36.91 -25.55 -54.48
N ILE A 7 37.49 -25.02 -53.44
CA ILE A 7 36.86 -24.91 -52.12
C ILE A 7 35.77 -23.82 -52.26
N SER A 8 34.55 -24.24 -52.27
CA SER A 8 33.41 -23.32 -52.15
C SER A 8 33.45 -22.65 -50.78
N THR A 9 33.80 -21.38 -50.73
CA THR A 9 33.69 -20.58 -49.51
C THR A 9 32.21 -20.36 -49.21
N PHE A 10 31.70 -21.08 -48.21
CA PHE A 10 30.40 -20.82 -47.66
C PHE A 10 30.44 -19.48 -46.90
N ASN A 11 29.87 -18.44 -47.50
CA ASN A 11 29.69 -17.17 -46.80
C ASN A 11 28.41 -17.26 -45.95
N LEU A 12 28.57 -17.64 -44.69
CA LEU A 12 27.48 -17.64 -43.71
C LEU A 12 27.23 -16.16 -43.36
N VAL A 13 26.34 -15.49 -44.08
CA VAL A 13 25.80 -14.22 -43.63
C VAL A 13 24.82 -14.55 -42.50
N ALA A 14 25.35 -14.61 -41.29
CA ALA A 14 24.51 -14.62 -40.10
C ALA A 14 23.79 -13.27 -40.06
N SER A 15 22.61 -13.22 -40.64
CA SER A 15 21.65 -12.17 -40.40
C SER A 15 21.24 -12.30 -38.93
N LEU A 16 21.97 -11.64 -38.04
CA LEU A 16 21.54 -11.42 -36.68
C LEU A 16 20.28 -10.56 -36.78
N GLN A 17 19.13 -11.22 -36.87
CA GLN A 17 17.88 -10.54 -36.58
C GLN A 17 18.04 -10.06 -35.14
N LYS A 18 18.22 -8.76 -34.99
CA LYS A 18 18.16 -8.08 -33.70
C LYS A 18 16.76 -8.33 -33.13
N ILE A 19 16.63 -9.38 -32.35
CA ILE A 19 15.43 -9.60 -31.55
C ILE A 19 15.39 -8.43 -30.59
N THR A 20 14.63 -7.40 -30.94
CA THR A 20 14.35 -6.30 -30.02
C THR A 20 13.48 -6.91 -28.95
N PRO A 21 13.98 -7.10 -27.73
CA PRO A 21 13.12 -7.61 -26.66
C PRO A 21 11.95 -6.64 -26.54
N LEU A 22 10.73 -7.15 -26.66
CA LEU A 22 9.53 -6.37 -26.34
C LEU A 22 9.67 -5.92 -24.90
N SER A 23 9.94 -4.63 -24.71
CA SER A 23 9.96 -4.03 -23.39
C SER A 23 8.53 -4.09 -22.83
N ARG A 24 8.24 -5.11 -22.04
CA ARG A 24 6.97 -5.20 -21.30
C ARG A 24 7.04 -4.21 -20.16
N LYS A 25 6.22 -3.17 -20.25
CA LYS A 25 6.04 -2.25 -19.14
C LYS A 25 4.90 -2.78 -18.27
N PRO A 26 5.10 -2.97 -16.96
CA PRO A 26 4.01 -3.23 -16.05
C PRO A 26 3.08 -2.02 -15.99
N LEU A 27 1.78 -2.27 -15.91
CA LEU A 27 0.75 -1.26 -15.73
C LEU A 27 0.01 -1.56 -14.42
N ILE A 28 -0.06 -0.58 -13.53
CA ILE A 28 -0.89 -0.63 -12.34
C ILE A 28 -2.16 0.17 -12.61
N LEU A 29 -3.30 -0.41 -12.28
CA LEU A 29 -4.59 0.26 -12.20
C LEU A 29 -5.00 0.31 -10.72
N ALA A 30 -5.16 1.49 -10.16
CA ALA A 30 -5.38 1.65 -8.74
C ALA A 30 -6.20 2.89 -8.39
N GLN A 31 -6.66 2.94 -7.15
CA GLN A 31 -7.41 4.03 -6.57
C GLN A 31 -6.47 4.96 -5.79
N GLY A 32 -6.54 6.25 -6.05
CA GLY A 32 -5.86 7.29 -5.29
C GLY A 32 -6.84 8.06 -4.41
N ILE A 33 -6.32 8.95 -3.58
CA ILE A 33 -7.11 9.88 -2.76
C ILE A 33 -6.86 11.31 -3.22
N ALA A 34 -7.71 12.25 -2.82
CA ALA A 34 -7.66 13.65 -3.26
C ALA A 34 -6.33 14.37 -2.95
N ALA A 35 -5.52 13.84 -2.03
CA ALA A 35 -4.19 14.38 -1.72
C ALA A 35 -3.11 14.03 -2.77
N GLY A 36 -3.39 13.15 -3.73
CA GLY A 36 -2.47 12.78 -4.80
C GLY A 36 -2.36 13.83 -5.90
N SER A 37 -1.31 13.72 -6.71
CA SER A 37 -1.00 14.65 -7.81
C SER A 37 -1.33 14.09 -9.21
N TYR A 38 -2.29 13.17 -9.29
CA TYR A 38 -2.71 12.54 -10.55
C TYR A 38 -3.90 13.25 -11.20
N THR A 39 -4.17 12.91 -12.44
CA THR A 39 -5.45 13.20 -13.12
C THR A 39 -6.21 11.90 -13.26
N SER A 40 -7.44 11.85 -12.74
CA SER A 40 -8.26 10.62 -12.72
C SER A 40 -8.40 10.00 -14.11
N GLY A 41 -8.10 8.70 -14.19
CA GLY A 41 -8.16 7.92 -15.42
C GLY A 41 -7.10 8.28 -16.48
N ALA A 42 -6.17 9.19 -16.23
CA ALA A 42 -5.07 9.47 -17.13
C ALA A 42 -3.94 8.44 -16.98
N LEU A 43 -3.29 8.10 -18.10
CA LEU A 43 -2.11 7.25 -18.08
C LEU A 43 -0.89 8.05 -17.60
N VAL A 44 -0.33 7.66 -16.48
CA VAL A 44 0.97 8.16 -15.98
C VAL A 44 2.05 7.19 -16.44
N THR A 45 3.03 7.69 -17.18
CA THR A 45 4.07 6.85 -17.75
C THR A 45 5.41 7.06 -17.06
N ASN A 46 6.22 5.98 -17.05
CA ASN A 46 7.60 6.02 -16.58
C ASN A 46 7.76 6.49 -15.12
N ILE A 47 6.91 6.01 -14.21
CA ILE A 47 7.05 6.27 -12.78
C ILE A 47 8.46 5.88 -12.34
N GLY A 48 9.18 6.83 -11.79
CA GLY A 48 10.62 6.75 -11.48
C GLY A 48 11.00 5.78 -10.37
N ASN A 49 12.27 5.83 -9.98
CA ASN A 49 12.86 4.94 -8.97
C ASN A 49 12.65 5.44 -7.53
N ASP A 50 11.91 6.51 -7.34
CA ASP A 50 11.62 7.04 -6.02
C ASP A 50 10.72 6.04 -5.27
N LEU A 51 11.13 5.67 -4.07
CA LEU A 51 10.38 4.78 -3.19
C LEU A 51 9.09 5.42 -2.66
N ASN A 52 8.99 6.75 -2.71
CA ASN A 52 7.81 7.51 -2.33
C ASN A 52 6.94 7.92 -3.52
N ALA A 53 7.32 7.53 -4.75
CA ALA A 53 6.59 7.92 -5.97
C ALA A 53 5.09 7.58 -5.91
N GLY A 54 4.71 6.50 -5.22
CA GLY A 54 3.32 6.14 -4.98
C GLY A 54 2.61 7.17 -4.09
N ASN A 55 3.23 7.59 -3.01
CA ASN A 55 2.66 8.57 -2.07
C ASN A 55 2.47 9.94 -2.72
N ASP A 56 3.47 10.40 -3.47
CA ASP A 56 3.40 11.69 -4.19
C ASP A 56 2.34 11.66 -5.28
N LEU A 57 2.20 10.52 -5.97
CA LEU A 57 1.28 10.39 -7.08
C LEU A 57 -0.16 10.14 -6.61
N CYS A 58 -0.38 9.20 -5.71
CA CYS A 58 -1.72 8.69 -5.35
C CYS A 58 -2.25 9.22 -4.02
N GLY A 59 -1.42 9.95 -3.26
CA GLY A 59 -1.68 10.35 -1.88
C GLY A 59 -1.25 9.29 -0.86
N GLU A 60 -0.69 9.75 0.25
CA GLU A 60 -0.09 8.91 1.30
C GLU A 60 -1.05 7.86 1.85
N GLY A 61 -0.61 6.60 1.80
CA GLY A 61 -1.35 5.45 2.35
C GLY A 61 -2.56 5.02 1.53
N SER A 62 -2.82 5.63 0.37
CA SER A 62 -3.84 5.14 -0.55
C SER A 62 -3.49 3.77 -1.12
N ILE A 63 -4.50 3.05 -1.61
CA ILE A 63 -4.31 1.75 -2.27
C ILE A 63 -3.30 1.88 -3.41
N GLY A 64 -3.43 2.91 -4.24
CA GLY A 64 -2.50 3.18 -5.35
C GLY A 64 -1.08 3.43 -4.87
N ALA A 65 -0.89 4.22 -3.82
CA ALA A 65 0.40 4.47 -3.22
C ALA A 65 1.05 3.18 -2.74
N LEU A 66 0.32 2.37 -1.98
CA LEU A 66 0.81 1.10 -1.43
C LEU A 66 1.19 0.11 -2.54
N MET A 67 0.40 0.02 -3.62
CA MET A 67 0.70 -0.84 -4.77
C MET A 67 1.96 -0.41 -5.51
N ILE A 68 2.11 0.89 -5.79
CA ILE A 68 3.29 1.44 -6.49
C ILE A 68 4.54 1.28 -5.63
N ASN A 69 4.47 1.64 -4.35
CA ASN A 69 5.60 1.54 -3.42
C ASN A 69 6.02 0.07 -3.22
N ALA A 70 5.07 -0.87 -3.08
CA ALA A 70 5.37 -2.29 -3.01
C ALA A 70 6.04 -2.82 -4.28
N PHE A 71 5.57 -2.42 -5.47
CA PHE A 71 6.21 -2.79 -6.72
C PHE A 71 7.64 -2.24 -6.81
N LYS A 72 7.84 -0.96 -6.46
CA LYS A 72 9.14 -0.30 -6.54
C LYS A 72 10.13 -0.82 -5.50
N SER A 73 9.69 -1.26 -4.34
CA SER A 73 10.58 -1.85 -3.33
C SER A 73 11.27 -3.13 -3.81
N VAL A 74 10.62 -3.90 -4.69
CA VAL A 74 11.16 -5.14 -5.26
C VAL A 74 11.81 -4.91 -6.63
N ASN A 75 11.29 -3.96 -7.40
CA ASN A 75 11.68 -3.70 -8.78
C ASN A 75 12.07 -2.22 -9.01
N PRO A 76 13.10 -1.69 -8.34
CA PRO A 76 13.39 -0.25 -8.36
C PRO A 76 13.76 0.27 -9.76
N PHE A 77 14.37 -0.54 -10.61
CA PHE A 77 14.85 -0.14 -11.93
C PHE A 77 13.86 -0.36 -13.08
N ILE A 78 12.75 -1.06 -12.82
CA ILE A 78 11.74 -1.30 -13.85
C ILE A 78 10.84 -0.07 -13.95
N ARG A 79 10.71 0.45 -15.19
CA ARG A 79 9.75 1.52 -15.47
C ARG A 79 8.34 0.98 -15.32
N LEU A 80 7.53 1.72 -14.57
CA LEU A 80 6.14 1.40 -14.27
C LEU A 80 5.25 2.46 -14.90
N ASP A 81 4.16 2.03 -15.50
CA ASP A 81 3.06 2.91 -15.90
C ASP A 81 1.87 2.67 -14.96
N ALA A 82 1.06 3.69 -14.71
CA ALA A 82 -0.12 3.56 -13.87
C ALA A 82 -1.30 4.37 -14.42
N ILE A 83 -2.50 3.89 -14.14
CA ILE A 83 -3.75 4.64 -14.29
C ILE A 83 -4.38 4.71 -12.91
N ILE A 84 -4.56 5.93 -12.42
CA ILE A 84 -5.11 6.18 -11.09
C ILE A 84 -6.52 6.71 -11.27
N VAL A 85 -7.45 6.16 -10.51
CA VAL A 85 -8.85 6.62 -10.46
C VAL A 85 -9.12 7.27 -9.09
N ASP A 86 -9.98 8.29 -9.10
CA ASP A 86 -10.40 8.93 -7.85
C ASP A 86 -11.21 7.97 -6.98
N ASP A 87 -11.23 8.25 -5.69
CA ASP A 87 -12.27 7.75 -4.80
C ASP A 87 -13.65 8.16 -5.32
N ASN A 88 -14.64 7.33 -5.08
CA ASN A 88 -16.02 7.68 -5.43
C ASN A 88 -16.49 8.83 -4.53
N GLY A 89 -16.92 9.94 -5.12
CA GLY A 89 -17.35 11.12 -4.36
C GLY A 89 -18.59 10.92 -3.46
N VAL A 90 -19.26 9.76 -3.56
CA VAL A 90 -20.32 9.30 -2.64
C VAL A 90 -19.92 8.01 -1.92
N GLY A 91 -18.65 7.65 -2.00
CA GLY A 91 -18.07 6.51 -1.30
C GLY A 91 -18.09 6.71 0.22
N VAL A 92 -18.09 5.61 0.93
CA VAL A 92 -18.00 5.60 2.39
C VAL A 92 -16.76 4.83 2.79
N PRO A 93 -15.84 5.42 3.57
CA PRO A 93 -14.66 4.71 4.06
C PRO A 93 -15.06 3.66 5.10
N ALA A 94 -14.38 2.53 5.10
CA ALA A 94 -14.57 1.51 6.12
C ALA A 94 -14.02 2.00 7.46
N THR A 95 -14.68 1.61 8.55
CA THR A 95 -14.23 1.91 9.91
C THR A 95 -14.07 0.64 10.74
N GLY A 96 -13.04 0.63 11.56
CA GLY A 96 -12.78 -0.39 12.57
C GLY A 96 -12.38 0.25 13.89
N SER A 97 -12.20 -0.52 14.94
CA SER A 97 -11.76 0.06 16.21
C SER A 97 -10.89 -0.87 17.04
N VAL A 98 -10.10 -0.23 17.93
CA VAL A 98 -9.32 -0.88 18.97
C VAL A 98 -9.69 -0.25 20.28
N ALA A 99 -10.34 -0.98 21.17
CA ALA A 99 -10.63 -0.52 22.52
C ALA A 99 -9.59 -1.10 23.51
N MET A 100 -8.85 -0.23 24.18
CA MET A 100 -7.81 -0.59 25.15
C MET A 100 -8.35 -0.50 26.57
N VAL A 101 -7.96 -1.45 27.41
CA VAL A 101 -8.20 -1.41 28.85
C VAL A 101 -6.86 -1.61 29.55
N ALA A 102 -6.55 -0.74 30.50
CA ALA A 102 -5.35 -0.84 31.35
C ALA A 102 -5.74 -0.87 32.83
N SER A 103 -5.48 -2.01 33.48
CA SER A 103 -5.70 -2.21 34.89
C SER A 103 -4.41 -2.74 35.50
N THR A 104 -3.70 -1.91 36.26
CA THR A 104 -2.36 -2.22 36.78
C THR A 104 -1.40 -2.75 35.72
N PRO A 105 -1.14 -1.96 34.65
CA PRO A 105 -0.34 -2.43 33.51
C PRO A 105 1.11 -2.67 33.93
N ALA A 106 1.71 -3.70 33.36
CA ALA A 106 3.15 -3.90 33.44
C ALA A 106 3.86 -3.07 32.35
N ALA A 107 5.13 -2.73 32.61
CA ALA A 107 6.00 -2.18 31.56
C ALA A 107 6.28 -3.25 30.50
N GLY A 108 6.20 -2.86 29.22
CA GLY A 108 6.44 -3.77 28.10
C GLY A 108 6.15 -3.11 26.76
N THR A 109 6.28 -3.87 25.70
CA THR A 109 5.96 -3.43 24.33
C THR A 109 5.05 -4.45 23.68
N PHE A 110 3.96 -3.98 23.08
CA PHE A 110 3.10 -4.79 22.24
C PHE A 110 3.09 -4.25 20.80
N TYR A 111 2.52 -4.99 19.90
CA TYR A 111 2.49 -4.62 18.49
C TYR A 111 1.06 -4.63 17.97
N LEU A 112 0.65 -3.50 17.40
CA LEU A 112 -0.58 -3.39 16.62
C LEU A 112 -0.23 -3.53 15.15
N MET A 113 -0.94 -4.39 14.44
CA MET A 113 -0.84 -4.57 13.00
C MET A 113 -2.14 -4.13 12.34
N VAL A 114 -2.01 -3.28 11.30
CA VAL A 114 -3.12 -2.78 10.50
C VAL A 114 -2.87 -3.15 9.05
N GLY A 115 -3.75 -3.94 8.43
CA GLY A 115 -3.59 -4.41 7.06
C GLY A 115 -2.61 -5.57 6.94
N SER A 116 -1.55 -5.44 6.13
CA SER A 116 -0.57 -6.51 5.89
C SER A 116 0.44 -6.64 7.02
N LYS A 117 0.85 -7.86 7.32
CA LYS A 117 1.69 -8.24 8.47
C LYS A 117 3.08 -7.58 8.54
N THR A 118 3.59 -7.01 7.47
CA THR A 118 5.00 -6.61 7.40
C THR A 118 5.24 -5.10 7.43
N ASN A 119 4.35 -4.30 6.86
CA ASN A 119 4.61 -2.88 6.62
C ASN A 119 3.96 -1.94 7.63
N ASN A 120 2.85 -2.35 8.26
CA ASN A 120 2.08 -1.51 9.19
C ASN A 120 2.01 -2.19 10.56
N ARG A 121 3.18 -2.40 11.16
CA ARG A 121 3.36 -2.97 12.49
C ARG A 121 3.88 -1.90 13.44
N TYR A 122 3.01 -1.42 14.30
CA TYR A 122 3.27 -0.34 15.24
C TYR A 122 3.68 -0.89 16.61
N ALA A 123 4.88 -0.54 17.09
CA ALA A 123 5.37 -0.89 18.41
C ALA A 123 4.90 0.14 19.44
N ILE A 124 4.10 -0.28 20.39
CA ILE A 124 3.55 0.58 21.44
C ILE A 124 4.12 0.16 22.78
N THR A 125 4.72 1.10 23.50
CA THR A 125 5.36 0.84 24.80
C THR A 125 4.42 1.24 25.93
N THR A 126 4.27 0.37 26.91
CA THR A 126 3.53 0.64 28.14
C THR A 126 4.46 0.75 29.35
N THR A 127 4.04 1.49 30.34
CA THR A 127 4.67 1.61 31.66
C THR A 127 3.68 1.20 32.75
N THR A 128 4.11 1.10 33.98
CA THR A 128 3.23 0.82 35.13
C THR A 128 2.20 1.92 35.41
N SER A 129 2.39 3.11 34.84
CA SER A 129 1.48 4.26 34.92
C SER A 129 0.63 4.49 33.67
N SER A 130 0.76 3.65 32.64
CA SER A 130 -0.03 3.78 31.42
C SER A 130 -1.52 3.61 31.71
N THR A 131 -2.32 4.45 31.08
CA THR A 131 -3.79 4.36 31.08
C THR A 131 -4.30 3.96 29.70
N ALA A 132 -5.53 3.52 29.59
CA ALA A 132 -6.14 3.25 28.29
C ALA A 132 -6.03 4.46 27.33
N THR A 133 -6.22 5.67 27.85
CA THR A 133 -6.12 6.91 27.08
C THR A 133 -4.69 7.19 26.58
N THR A 134 -3.67 7.02 27.44
CA THR A 134 -2.28 7.23 27.02
C THR A 134 -1.85 6.22 25.98
N ILE A 135 -2.20 4.94 26.17
CA ILE A 135 -1.95 3.89 25.17
C ILE A 135 -2.67 4.21 23.85
N GLY A 136 -3.91 4.70 23.91
CA GLY A 136 -4.68 5.13 22.74
C GLY A 136 -4.03 6.30 22.00
N ASN A 137 -3.50 7.29 22.70
CA ASN A 137 -2.78 8.42 22.11
C ASN A 137 -1.47 7.97 21.41
N ASP A 138 -0.76 7.02 21.99
CA ASP A 138 0.46 6.46 21.41
C ASP A 138 0.13 5.68 20.11
N ILE A 139 -0.96 4.92 20.09
CA ILE A 139 -1.47 4.23 18.89
C ILE A 139 -1.86 5.24 17.80
N GLU A 140 -2.65 6.26 18.16
CA GLU A 140 -3.07 7.33 17.25
C GLU A 140 -1.86 8.02 16.64
N THR A 141 -0.88 8.41 17.44
CA THR A 141 0.34 9.06 17.00
C THR A 141 1.14 8.15 16.06
N ALA A 142 1.32 6.88 16.41
CA ALA A 142 2.10 5.94 15.62
C ALA A 142 1.48 5.69 14.24
N ILE A 143 0.14 5.57 14.17
CA ILE A 143 -0.57 5.36 12.91
C ILE A 143 -0.55 6.63 12.04
N ASN A 144 -0.88 7.79 12.62
CA ASN A 144 -1.01 9.02 11.86
C ASN A 144 0.35 9.61 11.42
N SER A 145 1.45 9.22 12.04
CA SER A 145 2.81 9.58 11.60
C SER A 145 3.36 8.70 10.48
N ASP A 146 2.70 7.59 10.16
CA ASP A 146 3.13 6.68 9.09
C ASP A 146 2.45 7.06 7.77
N ALA A 147 3.22 7.63 6.83
CA ALA A 147 2.76 7.96 5.49
C ALA A 147 2.22 6.76 4.69
N ASN A 148 2.65 5.53 5.03
CA ASN A 148 2.20 4.30 4.39
C ASN A 148 1.04 3.62 5.14
N SER A 149 0.50 4.23 6.19
CA SER A 149 -0.69 3.70 6.86
C SER A 149 -1.90 3.77 5.94
N PRO A 150 -2.64 2.66 5.73
CA PRO A 150 -3.88 2.66 4.94
C PRO A 150 -5.06 3.29 5.67
N VAL A 151 -4.87 3.68 6.93
CA VAL A 151 -5.92 4.23 7.80
C VAL A 151 -5.45 5.49 8.51
N THR A 152 -6.40 6.30 8.94
CA THR A 152 -6.21 7.32 9.98
C THR A 152 -6.76 6.79 11.30
N ALA A 153 -6.23 7.30 12.41
CA ALA A 153 -6.64 6.94 13.76
C ALA A 153 -7.11 8.16 14.54
N SER A 154 -8.12 7.97 15.40
CA SER A 154 -8.59 8.98 16.36
C SER A 154 -8.93 8.31 17.67
N ASN A 155 -8.31 8.76 18.78
CA ASN A 155 -8.52 8.21 20.11
C ASN A 155 -9.56 9.00 20.90
N THR A 156 -10.50 8.27 21.50
CA THR A 156 -11.43 8.81 22.49
C THR A 156 -11.37 7.93 23.75
N THR A 157 -10.68 8.41 24.77
CA THR A 157 -10.58 7.77 26.10
C THR A 157 -10.17 6.28 26.06
N GLY A 158 -9.26 5.91 25.16
CA GLY A 158 -8.77 4.53 25.01
C GLY A 158 -9.51 3.69 23.98
N THR A 159 -10.53 4.24 23.32
CA THR A 159 -11.14 3.64 22.13
C THR A 159 -10.62 4.38 20.90
N ILE A 160 -9.83 3.67 20.11
CA ILE A 160 -9.23 4.19 18.89
C ILE A 160 -10.11 3.80 17.72
N THR A 161 -10.72 4.79 17.06
CA THR A 161 -11.43 4.61 15.79
C THR A 161 -10.42 4.67 14.66
N LEU A 162 -10.46 3.68 13.79
CA LEU A 162 -9.63 3.58 12.60
C LEU A 162 -10.52 3.78 11.38
N THR A 163 -10.15 4.71 10.50
CA THR A 163 -10.90 5.01 9.27
C THR A 163 -10.00 4.76 8.06
N ALA A 164 -10.45 3.95 7.12
CA ALA A 164 -9.72 3.71 5.87
C ALA A 164 -9.52 5.03 5.12
N LYS A 165 -8.34 5.21 4.50
CA LYS A 165 -8.04 6.43 3.72
C LYS A 165 -8.74 6.44 2.36
N ASN A 166 -8.97 5.26 1.76
CA ASN A 166 -9.77 5.13 0.56
C ASN A 166 -11.22 4.79 0.92
N ASP A 167 -12.13 5.36 0.16
CA ASP A 167 -13.54 5.01 0.19
C ASP A 167 -13.80 3.67 -0.52
N GLY A 168 -14.91 3.02 -0.18
CA GLY A 168 -15.35 1.81 -0.85
C GLY A 168 -15.21 0.54 -0.01
N THR A 169 -15.62 -0.58 -0.62
CA THR A 169 -15.72 -1.88 0.05
C THR A 169 -14.36 -2.51 0.35
N GLU A 170 -13.28 -2.12 -0.35
CA GLU A 170 -11.94 -2.67 -0.15
C GLU A 170 -11.41 -2.40 1.26
N GLY A 171 -11.78 -1.27 1.85
CA GLY A 171 -11.45 -0.95 3.24
C GLY A 171 -11.97 -1.97 4.26
N ASN A 172 -13.05 -2.69 3.97
CA ASN A 172 -13.60 -3.73 4.85
C ASN A 172 -12.65 -4.94 5.02
N ASN A 173 -11.68 -5.09 4.10
CA ASN A 173 -10.70 -6.18 4.12
C ASN A 173 -9.44 -5.85 4.92
N ILE A 174 -9.34 -4.65 5.51
CA ILE A 174 -8.19 -4.26 6.34
C ILE A 174 -8.17 -5.11 7.60
N GLY A 175 -7.14 -5.94 7.76
CA GLY A 175 -6.98 -6.80 8.92
C GLY A 175 -6.49 -6.03 10.15
N LEU A 176 -6.97 -6.41 11.33
CA LEU A 176 -6.46 -5.91 12.63
C LEU A 176 -5.94 -7.08 13.46
N LYS A 177 -4.76 -6.89 14.07
CA LYS A 177 -4.18 -7.85 15.00
C LYS A 177 -3.34 -7.14 16.06
N ILE A 178 -3.41 -7.62 17.28
CA ILE A 178 -2.49 -7.22 18.36
C ILE A 178 -1.70 -8.45 18.81
N GLU A 179 -0.43 -8.25 19.10
CA GLU A 179 0.49 -9.27 19.59
C GLU A 179 1.24 -8.78 20.85
N SER A 180 1.49 -9.71 21.76
CA SER A 180 2.38 -9.51 22.94
C SER A 180 1.89 -8.45 23.92
N LEU A 181 0.57 -8.40 24.21
CA LEU A 181 0.04 -7.49 25.24
C LEU A 181 0.73 -7.75 26.60
N PRO A 182 1.25 -6.71 27.27
CA PRO A 182 1.76 -6.79 28.63
C PRO A 182 0.67 -7.15 29.65
N SER A 183 1.06 -7.73 30.77
CA SER A 183 0.13 -8.03 31.84
C SER A 183 -0.63 -6.76 32.30
N GLY A 184 -1.91 -6.89 32.61
CA GLY A 184 -2.78 -5.79 33.00
C GLY A 184 -3.25 -4.90 31.85
N VAL A 185 -2.88 -5.20 30.62
CA VAL A 185 -3.41 -4.55 29.42
C VAL A 185 -4.22 -5.56 28.61
N THR A 186 -5.44 -5.19 28.25
CA THR A 186 -6.30 -5.97 27.36
C THR A 186 -6.84 -5.12 26.23
N SER A 187 -7.25 -5.75 25.15
CA SER A 187 -7.82 -5.06 23.99
C SER A 187 -9.01 -5.80 23.41
N THR A 188 -9.94 -5.04 22.85
CA THR A 188 -11.02 -5.55 22.02
C THR A 188 -10.88 -4.95 20.62
N LEU A 189 -10.85 -5.79 19.58
CA LEU A 189 -10.75 -5.39 18.20
C LEU A 189 -12.11 -5.52 17.53
N THR A 190 -12.54 -4.46 16.83
CA THR A 190 -13.68 -4.49 15.92
C THR A 190 -13.17 -4.43 14.49
N ALA A 191 -13.53 -5.42 13.69
CA ALA A 191 -13.11 -5.48 12.28
C ALA A 191 -13.63 -4.29 11.49
N PHE A 192 -12.95 -3.97 10.40
CA PHE A 192 -13.41 -2.94 9.47
C PHE A 192 -14.70 -3.35 8.80
N THR A 193 -15.67 -2.44 8.77
CA THR A 193 -16.99 -2.60 8.16
C THR A 193 -17.48 -1.26 7.62
N SER A 194 -18.65 -1.28 6.97
CA SER A 194 -19.37 -0.09 6.48
C SER A 194 -18.71 0.64 5.30
N GLY A 195 -17.56 0.17 4.80
CA GLY A 195 -17.05 0.64 3.53
C GLY A 195 -18.01 0.31 2.40
N ALA A 196 -18.37 1.30 1.58
CA ALA A 196 -19.40 1.15 0.56
C ALA A 196 -19.12 2.06 -0.65
N THR A 197 -19.67 1.68 -1.78
CA THR A 197 -19.66 2.44 -3.04
C THR A 197 -18.26 2.64 -3.59
N ASP A 198 -17.80 1.62 -4.32
CA ASP A 198 -16.48 1.59 -4.93
C ASP A 198 -16.33 2.58 -6.09
N SER A 199 -15.11 2.96 -6.38
CA SER A 199 -14.76 3.74 -7.56
C SER A 199 -15.10 3.00 -8.85
N THR A 200 -15.51 3.73 -9.87
CA THR A 200 -15.87 3.16 -11.16
C THR A 200 -14.73 3.32 -12.17
N LEU A 201 -14.49 2.27 -12.95
CA LEU A 201 -13.51 2.28 -14.04
C LEU A 201 -14.08 2.81 -15.35
N THR A 202 -15.16 3.57 -15.30
CA THR A 202 -15.86 4.08 -16.50
C THR A 202 -14.89 4.97 -17.31
N GLY A 203 -14.68 4.62 -18.57
CA GLY A 203 -13.78 5.35 -19.48
C GLY A 203 -12.29 5.02 -19.39
N VAL A 204 -11.85 4.23 -18.40
CA VAL A 204 -10.45 3.81 -18.27
C VAL A 204 -10.07 2.76 -19.31
N LEU A 205 -10.97 1.80 -19.58
CA LEU A 205 -10.74 0.73 -20.56
C LEU A 205 -10.56 1.23 -22.00
N ALA A 206 -11.00 2.44 -22.31
CA ALA A 206 -10.80 3.04 -23.64
C ALA A 206 -9.38 3.63 -23.83
N LYS A 207 -8.54 3.64 -22.79
CA LYS A 207 -7.18 4.24 -22.78
C LYS A 207 -6.06 3.20 -22.69
N ILE A 208 -6.43 1.93 -22.59
CA ILE A 208 -5.54 0.76 -22.59
C ILE A 208 -5.60 0.11 -23.97
#